data_6a2503bad771d4a80a732e07fe73ef26
#
_entry.id   6a2503bad771d4a80a732e07fe73ef26
#
_cell.length_a   1.000
_cell.length_b   1.000
_cell.length_c   1.000
_cell.angle_alpha   90.00
_cell.angle_beta   90.00
_cell.angle_gamma   90.00
#
_symmetry.space_group_name_H-M   'P 1'
#
loop_
_entity.id
_entity.type
_entity.pdbx_description
1 polymer ?
#
loop_
_entity_poly.entity_id
_entity_poly.type
_entity_poly.pdbx_seq_one_letter_code
_entity_poly.pdbx_strand_id
1 'polypeptide(L)'
;MTKNVICIKWGTKFGPEYVNRLYHMVEKNLSIPHRFVCFTDNSEGLAEGIETRELPPYEDNPNIGDKGWRKLSLFNEKLADLEGTALFLDLDIVIRSDLTPFFEAEGEFLIVKDWDFPDDIIGNSSVFRFEVGKHPDVLENFYKLGNEIRHDYKNEQAFLSYEMDRKGILKYWSSDWCVSFKRNCLQPFPLNFFLMPKDPENAKIIVFHGRPTPEQAYKGFMGKGG
;
A
#
# COMPACT_ATOMS: atom_id res chain seq x y z
N MET A 1 11.49 3.32 -19.03
CA MET A 1 10.65 2.23 -18.50
C MET A 1 9.29 2.80 -18.17
N THR A 2 8.22 2.05 -18.43
CA THR A 2 6.85 2.47 -18.09
C THR A 2 6.70 2.56 -16.58
N LYS A 3 6.07 3.61 -16.10
CA LYS A 3 5.76 3.82 -14.68
C LYS A 3 4.28 3.58 -14.45
N ASN A 4 3.96 2.74 -13.49
CA ASN A 4 2.59 2.39 -13.16
C ASN A 4 2.32 2.73 -11.70
N VAL A 5 1.23 3.43 -11.43
CA VAL A 5 0.64 3.51 -10.10
C VAL A 5 -0.50 2.51 -10.06
N ILE A 6 -0.48 1.62 -9.09
CA ILE A 6 -1.47 0.55 -9.03
C ILE A 6 -2.15 0.50 -7.66
N CYS A 7 -3.42 0.13 -7.66
CA CYS A 7 -4.16 -0.22 -6.46
C CYS A 7 -5.01 -1.48 -6.70
N ILE A 8 -5.44 -2.10 -5.64
CA ILE A 8 -6.35 -3.25 -5.67
C ILE A 8 -7.63 -2.89 -4.91
N LYS A 9 -8.80 -3.15 -5.52
CA LYS A 9 -10.12 -3.02 -4.92
C LYS A 9 -10.90 -4.31 -5.14
N TRP A 10 -11.23 -5.01 -4.07
CA TRP A 10 -12.06 -6.22 -4.15
C TRP A 10 -13.13 -6.25 -3.07
N GLY A 11 -14.21 -6.98 -3.35
CA GLY A 11 -15.34 -7.11 -2.43
C GLY A 11 -15.98 -5.75 -2.11
N THR A 12 -16.52 -5.61 -0.89
CA THR A 12 -17.38 -4.48 -0.50
C THR A 12 -16.80 -3.58 0.58
N LYS A 13 -15.56 -3.82 1.01
CA LYS A 13 -14.92 -3.04 2.09
C LYS A 13 -14.70 -1.58 1.68
N PHE A 14 -14.29 -1.35 0.45
CA PHE A 14 -14.05 -0.03 -0.12
C PHE A 14 -14.94 0.19 -1.34
N GLY A 15 -15.66 1.31 -1.38
CA GLY A 15 -16.43 1.73 -2.54
C GLY A 15 -15.55 2.40 -3.61
N PRO A 16 -16.14 2.73 -4.79
CA PRO A 16 -15.42 3.40 -5.88
C PRO A 16 -14.86 4.75 -5.49
N GLU A 17 -15.46 5.44 -4.50
CA GLU A 17 -15.01 6.74 -4.01
C GLU A 17 -13.58 6.71 -3.44
N TYR A 18 -13.13 5.59 -2.90
CA TYR A 18 -11.75 5.43 -2.41
C TYR A 18 -10.75 5.41 -3.57
N VAL A 19 -11.06 4.65 -4.63
CA VAL A 19 -10.23 4.59 -5.83
C VAL A 19 -10.19 5.94 -6.53
N ASN A 20 -11.36 6.59 -6.71
CA ASN A 20 -11.47 7.88 -7.34
C ASN A 20 -10.68 8.95 -6.57
N ARG A 21 -10.76 8.95 -5.24
CA ARG A 21 -9.96 9.85 -4.39
C ARG A 21 -8.47 9.59 -4.56
N LEU A 22 -8.04 8.34 -4.52
CA LEU A 22 -6.64 7.97 -4.72
C LEU A 22 -6.14 8.43 -6.08
N TYR A 23 -6.90 8.15 -7.15
CA TYR A 23 -6.59 8.61 -8.51
C TYR A 23 -6.39 10.12 -8.57
N HIS A 24 -7.33 10.91 -8.07
CA HIS A 24 -7.21 12.37 -8.08
C HIS A 24 -6.00 12.88 -7.25
N MET A 25 -5.68 12.22 -6.15
CA MET A 25 -4.48 12.56 -5.38
C MET A 25 -3.19 12.23 -6.15
N VAL A 26 -3.16 11.12 -6.90
CA VAL A 26 -2.02 10.75 -7.75
C VAL A 26 -1.87 11.76 -8.88
N GLU A 27 -2.93 12.03 -9.65
CA GLU A 27 -2.90 13.00 -10.75
C GLU A 27 -2.44 14.40 -10.31
N LYS A 28 -2.83 14.80 -9.11
CA LYS A 28 -2.41 16.09 -8.53
C LYS A 28 -0.92 16.11 -8.13
N ASN A 29 -0.36 14.98 -7.70
CA ASN A 29 0.94 14.91 -7.05
C ASN A 29 1.99 14.09 -7.83
N LEU A 30 1.72 13.68 -9.07
CA LEU A 30 2.67 12.96 -9.92
C LEU A 30 2.66 13.55 -11.33
N SER A 31 3.66 14.37 -11.64
CA SER A 31 3.74 15.08 -12.92
C SER A 31 4.43 14.29 -14.04
N ILE A 32 5.10 13.20 -13.72
CA ILE A 32 5.77 12.37 -14.72
C ILE A 32 4.77 11.47 -15.45
N PRO A 33 5.00 11.13 -16.75
CA PRO A 33 4.15 10.21 -17.48
C PRO A 33 4.00 8.87 -16.75
N HIS A 34 2.76 8.47 -16.47
CA HIS A 34 2.44 7.24 -15.76
C HIS A 34 1.07 6.70 -16.18
N ARG A 35 0.81 5.45 -15.82
CA ARG A 35 -0.52 4.84 -15.88
C ARG A 35 -1.05 4.71 -14.46
N PHE A 36 -2.36 4.95 -14.27
CA PHE A 36 -3.05 4.62 -13.02
C PHE A 36 -3.97 3.43 -13.27
N VAL A 37 -3.67 2.29 -12.64
CA VAL A 37 -4.37 1.03 -12.87
C VAL A 37 -4.99 0.50 -11.59
N CYS A 38 -6.29 0.27 -11.62
CA CYS A 38 -7.04 -0.37 -10.55
C CYS A 38 -7.37 -1.82 -10.93
N PHE A 39 -6.83 -2.77 -10.17
CA PHE A 39 -7.25 -4.16 -10.24
C PHE A 39 -8.53 -4.34 -9.42
N THR A 40 -9.62 -4.77 -10.06
CA THR A 40 -10.91 -4.82 -9.38
C THR A 40 -11.84 -5.90 -9.93
N ASP A 41 -12.71 -6.42 -9.05
CA ASP A 41 -13.85 -7.28 -9.39
C ASP A 41 -15.11 -6.49 -9.78
N ASN A 42 -15.13 -5.18 -9.54
CA ASN A 42 -16.22 -4.30 -9.93
C ASN A 42 -15.71 -2.88 -10.22
N SER A 43 -15.82 -2.47 -11.48
CA SER A 43 -15.40 -1.14 -11.96
C SER A 43 -16.51 -0.07 -11.95
N GLU A 44 -17.73 -0.42 -11.51
CA GLU A 44 -18.85 0.51 -11.46
C GLU A 44 -18.53 1.74 -10.57
N GLY A 45 -18.79 2.93 -11.08
CA GLY A 45 -18.58 4.19 -10.37
C GLY A 45 -17.14 4.70 -10.33
N LEU A 46 -16.20 4.02 -11.01
CA LEU A 46 -14.84 4.52 -11.15
C LEU A 46 -14.79 5.70 -12.14
N ALA A 47 -13.94 6.68 -11.83
CA ALA A 47 -13.77 7.88 -12.63
C ALA A 47 -13.17 7.57 -14.02
N GLU A 48 -13.52 8.38 -15.00
CA GLU A 48 -12.88 8.36 -16.32
C GLU A 48 -11.37 8.65 -16.17
N GLY A 49 -10.54 7.88 -16.88
CA GLY A 49 -9.07 7.97 -16.78
C GLY A 49 -8.45 6.91 -15.88
N ILE A 50 -9.23 6.22 -15.05
CA ILE A 50 -8.74 5.05 -14.30
C ILE A 50 -8.74 3.83 -15.24
N GLU A 51 -7.57 3.28 -15.51
CA GLU A 51 -7.48 2.01 -16.21
C GLU A 51 -7.88 0.87 -15.28
N THR A 52 -8.86 0.07 -15.68
CA THR A 52 -9.30 -1.07 -14.89
C THR A 52 -8.78 -2.38 -15.47
N ARG A 53 -8.43 -3.31 -14.60
CA ARG A 53 -8.06 -4.69 -14.95
C ARG A 53 -8.74 -5.64 -13.98
N GLU A 54 -9.00 -6.85 -14.45
CA GLU A 54 -9.46 -7.93 -13.58
C GLU A 54 -8.45 -8.18 -12.46
N LEU A 55 -8.94 -8.66 -11.33
CA LEU A 55 -8.06 -9.05 -10.22
C LEU A 55 -7.05 -10.08 -10.72
N PRO A 56 -5.75 -9.93 -10.36
CA PRO A 56 -4.76 -10.93 -10.74
C PRO A 56 -5.12 -12.31 -10.20
N PRO A 57 -4.76 -13.39 -10.90
CA PRO A 57 -5.00 -14.74 -10.43
C PRO A 57 -4.48 -14.95 -9.00
N TYR A 58 -5.33 -15.51 -8.15
CA TYR A 58 -5.03 -15.75 -6.74
C TYR A 58 -5.85 -16.93 -6.22
N GLU A 59 -5.18 -17.91 -5.65
CA GLU A 59 -5.83 -19.07 -5.02
C GLU A 59 -6.13 -18.72 -3.56
N ASP A 60 -7.41 -18.51 -3.25
CA ASP A 60 -7.84 -18.24 -1.88
C ASP A 60 -7.62 -19.46 -0.98
N ASN A 61 -7.03 -19.25 0.18
CA ASN A 61 -6.92 -20.26 1.21
C ASN A 61 -7.82 -19.88 2.40
N PRO A 62 -9.00 -20.51 2.55
CA PRO A 62 -9.96 -20.15 3.59
C PRO A 62 -9.43 -20.34 5.02
N ASN A 63 -8.41 -21.16 5.20
CA ASN A 63 -7.84 -21.45 6.52
C ASN A 63 -6.96 -20.31 7.06
N ILE A 64 -6.44 -19.45 6.20
CA ILE A 64 -5.57 -18.34 6.63
C ILE A 64 -6.31 -17.02 6.84
N GLY A 65 -7.56 -16.93 6.35
CA GLY A 65 -8.40 -15.73 6.41
C GLY A 65 -7.87 -14.59 5.53
N ASP A 66 -8.72 -13.62 5.24
CA ASP A 66 -8.34 -12.45 4.47
C ASP A 66 -7.64 -11.40 5.36
N LYS A 67 -6.33 -11.34 5.29
CA LYS A 67 -5.50 -10.33 5.96
C LYS A 67 -4.63 -9.57 4.96
N GLY A 68 -5.18 -9.26 3.80
CA GLY A 68 -4.45 -8.59 2.73
C GLY A 68 -3.58 -9.53 1.87
N TRP A 69 -3.64 -10.84 2.09
CA TRP A 69 -2.84 -11.83 1.35
C TRP A 69 -3.02 -11.73 -0.17
N ARG A 70 -4.19 -11.27 -0.64
CA ARG A 70 -4.44 -11.03 -2.06
C ARG A 70 -3.46 -10.03 -2.69
N LYS A 71 -2.82 -9.15 -1.93
CA LYS A 71 -1.76 -8.27 -2.45
C LYS A 71 -0.60 -9.06 -3.06
N LEU A 72 -0.36 -10.29 -2.60
CA LEU A 72 0.69 -11.14 -3.16
C LEU A 72 0.42 -11.53 -4.62
N SER A 73 -0.85 -11.46 -5.08
CA SER A 73 -1.18 -11.69 -6.49
C SER A 73 -0.55 -10.65 -7.44
N LEU A 74 -0.09 -9.51 -6.93
CA LEU A 74 0.66 -8.53 -7.71
C LEU A 74 2.02 -9.05 -8.18
N PHE A 75 2.51 -10.13 -7.58
CA PHE A 75 3.75 -10.79 -7.94
C PHE A 75 3.56 -11.94 -8.93
N ASN A 76 2.42 -12.05 -9.60
CA ASN A 76 2.29 -12.95 -10.75
C ASN A 76 3.33 -12.63 -11.81
N GLU A 77 3.86 -13.64 -12.51
CA GLU A 77 4.80 -13.48 -13.62
C GLU A 77 4.26 -12.53 -14.69
N LYS A 78 2.96 -12.60 -14.94
CA LYS A 78 2.23 -11.68 -15.83
C LYS A 78 1.17 -10.93 -15.05
N LEU A 79 1.33 -9.62 -14.92
CA LEU A 79 0.37 -8.74 -14.26
C LEU A 79 -0.42 -7.94 -15.31
N ALA A 80 -1.45 -8.57 -15.87
CA ALA A 80 -2.23 -8.08 -17.02
C ALA A 80 -1.33 -7.68 -18.20
N ASP A 81 -1.42 -6.42 -18.65
CA ASP A 81 -0.60 -5.83 -19.72
C ASP A 81 0.47 -4.86 -19.17
N LEU A 82 0.75 -4.92 -17.87
CA LEU A 82 1.72 -4.04 -17.24
C LEU A 82 3.15 -4.55 -17.43
N GLU A 83 4.06 -3.60 -17.59
CA GLU A 83 5.50 -3.81 -17.67
C GLU A 83 6.22 -2.66 -16.94
N GLY A 84 7.47 -2.91 -16.52
CA GLY A 84 8.31 -1.93 -15.87
C GLY A 84 7.99 -1.74 -14.39
N THR A 85 8.20 -0.53 -13.87
CA THR A 85 8.10 -0.23 -12.44
C THR A 85 6.64 0.00 -12.03
N ALA A 86 6.21 -0.64 -10.95
CA ALA A 86 4.92 -0.42 -10.32
C ALA A 86 5.06 0.13 -8.89
N LEU A 87 4.38 1.23 -8.59
CA LEU A 87 4.17 1.75 -7.25
C LEU A 87 2.76 1.36 -6.78
N PHE A 88 2.70 0.46 -5.81
CA PHE A 88 1.45 0.06 -5.18
C PHE A 88 1.06 1.04 -4.08
N LEU A 89 -0.22 1.42 -4.05
CA LEU A 89 -0.81 2.30 -3.06
C LEU A 89 -2.11 1.69 -2.50
N ASP A 90 -2.22 1.61 -1.17
CA ASP A 90 -3.48 1.25 -0.51
C ASP A 90 -4.54 2.34 -0.72
N LEU A 91 -5.81 1.96 -0.65
CA LEU A 91 -6.96 2.85 -0.91
C LEU A 91 -7.23 3.85 0.23
N ASP A 92 -6.71 3.60 1.42
CA ASP A 92 -6.97 4.38 2.63
C ASP A 92 -5.76 5.23 3.07
N ILE A 93 -4.91 5.63 2.11
CA ILE A 93 -3.83 6.58 2.32
C ILE A 93 -4.23 8.01 1.92
N VAL A 94 -3.45 8.98 2.36
CA VAL A 94 -3.56 10.38 1.93
C VAL A 94 -2.23 10.85 1.35
N ILE A 95 -2.23 11.21 0.05
CA ILE A 95 -1.07 11.76 -0.64
C ILE A 95 -1.06 13.28 -0.43
N ARG A 96 0.07 13.83 -0.01
CA ARG A 96 0.24 15.24 0.34
C ARG A 96 1.14 16.02 -0.59
N SER A 97 2.12 15.36 -1.18
CA SER A 97 3.11 16.02 -2.05
C SER A 97 3.66 15.08 -3.12
N ASP A 98 4.60 15.58 -3.90
CA ASP A 98 5.15 14.92 -5.09
C ASP A 98 5.58 13.47 -4.85
N LEU A 99 5.09 12.58 -5.72
CA LEU A 99 5.38 11.15 -5.74
C LEU A 99 6.57 10.78 -6.64
N THR A 100 7.12 11.70 -7.42
CA THR A 100 8.26 11.44 -8.32
C THR A 100 9.42 10.74 -7.61
N PRO A 101 9.81 11.13 -6.38
CA PRO A 101 10.89 10.46 -5.65
C PRO A 101 10.68 8.97 -5.41
N PHE A 102 9.43 8.49 -5.34
CA PHE A 102 9.15 7.05 -5.19
C PHE A 102 9.58 6.24 -6.41
N PHE A 103 9.60 6.86 -7.59
CA PHE A 103 10.09 6.23 -8.82
C PHE A 103 11.59 6.41 -9.04
N GLU A 104 12.21 7.41 -8.43
CA GLU A 104 13.63 7.76 -8.59
C GLU A 104 14.54 7.12 -7.53
N ALA A 105 13.98 6.74 -6.38
CA ALA A 105 14.74 6.11 -5.30
C ALA A 105 15.46 4.84 -5.76
N GLU A 106 16.71 4.67 -5.34
CA GLU A 106 17.51 3.50 -5.66
C GLU A 106 17.06 2.26 -4.90
N GLY A 107 16.82 1.18 -5.61
CA GLY A 107 16.45 -0.12 -5.05
C GLY A 107 15.52 -0.86 -5.98
N GLU A 108 15.51 -2.18 -5.85
CA GLU A 108 14.67 -3.07 -6.65
C GLU A 108 13.29 -3.24 -6.02
N PHE A 109 13.25 -3.40 -4.70
CA PHE A 109 12.03 -3.42 -3.91
C PHE A 109 12.13 -2.43 -2.75
N LEU A 110 11.17 -1.49 -2.67
CA LEU A 110 11.08 -0.53 -1.58
C LEU A 110 9.70 -0.58 -0.95
N ILE A 111 9.67 -0.54 0.38
CA ILE A 111 8.44 -0.61 1.18
C ILE A 111 8.52 0.39 2.33
N VAL A 112 7.40 0.73 2.96
CA VAL A 112 7.43 1.51 4.20
C VAL A 112 8.00 0.65 5.33
N LYS A 113 8.87 1.20 6.19
CA LYS A 113 9.27 0.53 7.43
C LYS A 113 8.08 0.50 8.39
N ASP A 114 7.78 -0.66 8.97
CA ASP A 114 6.65 -0.76 9.90
C ASP A 114 6.93 0.03 11.19
N TRP A 115 5.96 0.84 11.61
CA TRP A 115 6.08 1.69 12.81
C TRP A 115 5.88 0.95 14.12
N ASP A 116 5.22 -0.20 14.07
CA ASP A 116 4.94 -1.02 15.26
C ASP A 116 6.07 -2.03 15.55
N PHE A 117 6.93 -2.28 14.55
CA PHE A 117 8.06 -3.21 14.63
C PHE A 117 9.35 -2.55 14.10
N PRO A 118 9.86 -1.46 14.74
CA PRO A 118 10.98 -0.69 14.22
C PRO A 118 12.30 -1.47 14.19
N ASP A 119 12.46 -2.45 15.07
CA ASP A 119 13.67 -3.27 15.20
C ASP A 119 13.63 -4.56 14.35
N ASP A 120 12.48 -4.87 13.72
CA ASP A 120 12.31 -6.01 12.83
C ASP A 120 12.51 -5.60 11.36
N ILE A 121 12.70 -6.57 10.47
CA ILE A 121 12.75 -6.31 9.02
C ILE A 121 11.37 -6.07 8.39
N ILE A 122 10.31 -6.18 9.17
CA ILE A 122 8.94 -6.06 8.66
C ILE A 122 8.69 -4.64 8.12
N GLY A 123 8.19 -4.59 6.89
CA GLY A 123 7.65 -3.40 6.26
C GLY A 123 6.14 -3.30 6.41
N ASN A 124 5.58 -2.12 6.11
CA ASN A 124 4.15 -1.90 5.97
C ASN A 124 3.79 -1.82 4.49
N SER A 125 2.93 -2.71 4.03
CA SER A 125 2.59 -2.91 2.61
C SER A 125 1.56 -1.91 2.06
N SER A 126 1.33 -0.78 2.73
CA SER A 126 0.43 0.25 2.20
C SER A 126 1.04 1.04 1.04
N VAL A 127 2.38 1.12 0.98
CA VAL A 127 3.11 1.77 -0.11
C VAL A 127 4.38 0.97 -0.39
N PHE A 128 4.46 0.33 -1.55
CA PHE A 128 5.67 -0.35 -1.99
C PHE A 128 5.87 -0.26 -3.50
N ARG A 129 7.11 -0.36 -3.93
CA ARG A 129 7.51 -0.36 -5.35
C ARG A 129 8.24 -1.63 -5.71
N PHE A 130 7.95 -2.15 -6.90
CA PHE A 130 8.57 -3.35 -7.46
C PHE A 130 8.60 -3.30 -9.00
N GLU A 131 9.37 -4.20 -9.61
CA GLU A 131 9.35 -4.43 -11.06
C GLU A 131 8.34 -5.52 -11.38
N VAL A 132 7.43 -5.24 -12.30
CA VAL A 132 6.36 -6.15 -12.72
C VAL A 132 6.97 -7.44 -13.30
N GLY A 133 6.48 -8.59 -12.83
CA GLY A 133 6.88 -9.92 -13.32
C GLY A 133 8.26 -10.41 -12.86
N LYS A 134 8.99 -9.63 -12.05
CA LYS A 134 10.38 -9.97 -11.69
C LYS A 134 10.52 -10.98 -10.55
N HIS A 135 9.50 -11.08 -9.69
CA HIS A 135 9.55 -11.92 -8.50
C HIS A 135 8.33 -12.85 -8.35
N PRO A 136 8.02 -13.70 -9.36
CA PRO A 136 6.87 -14.60 -9.29
C PRO A 136 7.02 -15.67 -8.19
N ASP A 137 8.24 -15.99 -7.82
CA ASP A 137 8.56 -16.91 -6.73
C ASP A 137 8.00 -16.49 -5.37
N VAL A 138 7.72 -15.21 -5.13
CA VAL A 138 7.03 -14.74 -3.93
C VAL A 138 5.65 -15.38 -3.81
N LEU A 139 4.86 -15.34 -4.87
CA LEU A 139 3.54 -15.96 -4.90
C LEU A 139 3.61 -17.48 -4.88
N GLU A 140 4.58 -18.07 -5.60
CA GLU A 140 4.83 -19.51 -5.57
C GLU A 140 5.19 -20.02 -4.17
N ASN A 141 6.07 -19.31 -3.46
CA ASN A 141 6.46 -19.67 -2.10
C ASN A 141 5.30 -19.55 -1.12
N PHE A 142 4.44 -18.54 -1.30
CA PHE A 142 3.19 -18.40 -0.55
C PHE A 142 2.32 -19.66 -0.72
N TYR A 143 2.10 -20.11 -1.95
CA TYR A 143 1.29 -21.32 -2.21
C TYR A 143 1.95 -22.60 -1.67
N LYS A 144 3.27 -22.72 -1.76
CA LYS A 144 4.01 -23.87 -1.21
C LYS A 144 3.88 -24.00 0.30
N LEU A 145 3.86 -22.87 1.03
CA LEU A 145 3.68 -22.86 2.48
C LEU A 145 2.23 -23.21 2.89
N GLY A 146 1.26 -22.86 2.07
CA GLY A 146 -0.14 -23.20 2.34
C GLY A 146 -0.60 -22.75 3.74
N ASN A 147 -1.10 -23.68 4.54
CA ASN A 147 -1.59 -23.36 5.90
C ASN A 147 -0.47 -23.04 6.91
N GLU A 148 0.75 -23.50 6.66
CA GLU A 148 1.89 -23.31 7.56
C GLU A 148 2.33 -21.84 7.62
N ILE A 149 1.96 -21.06 6.59
CA ILE A 149 2.32 -19.64 6.52
C ILE A 149 1.93 -18.85 7.78
N ARG A 150 0.85 -19.23 8.46
CA ARG A 150 0.38 -18.55 9.68
C ARG A 150 1.19 -18.87 10.92
N HIS A 151 1.97 -19.94 10.91
CA HIS A 151 2.91 -20.26 11.99
C HIS A 151 4.10 -19.31 11.93
N ASP A 152 4.56 -19.00 10.70
CA ASP A 152 5.80 -18.27 10.48
C ASP A 152 5.56 -16.78 10.32
N TYR A 153 4.40 -16.38 9.74
CA TYR A 153 4.13 -14.98 9.39
C TYR A 153 2.76 -14.52 9.89
N LYS A 154 2.76 -13.37 10.55
CA LYS A 154 1.53 -12.77 11.11
C LYS A 154 0.54 -12.30 10.02
N ASN A 155 1.06 -11.80 8.92
CA ASN A 155 0.30 -11.20 7.80
C ASN A 155 1.17 -11.19 6.53
N GLU A 156 0.57 -10.74 5.42
CA GLU A 156 1.21 -10.68 4.12
C GLU A 156 2.44 -9.76 4.07
N GLN A 157 2.40 -8.64 4.79
CA GLN A 157 3.52 -7.68 4.79
C GLN A 157 4.76 -8.25 5.49
N ALA A 158 4.59 -9.04 6.54
CA ALA A 158 5.68 -9.76 7.17
C ALA A 158 6.27 -10.77 6.18
N PHE A 159 5.44 -11.62 5.59
CA PHE A 159 5.89 -12.59 4.59
C PHE A 159 6.63 -11.92 3.43
N LEU A 160 6.04 -10.88 2.84
CA LEU A 160 6.65 -10.14 1.72
C LEU A 160 8.00 -9.55 2.10
N SER A 161 8.12 -8.98 3.30
CA SER A 161 9.38 -8.39 3.78
C SER A 161 10.47 -9.45 3.91
N TYR A 162 10.15 -10.60 4.51
CA TYR A 162 11.11 -11.71 4.65
C TYR A 162 11.51 -12.31 3.30
N GLU A 163 10.58 -12.43 2.33
CA GLU A 163 10.90 -12.88 0.97
C GLU A 163 11.89 -11.93 0.27
N MET A 164 11.67 -10.62 0.38
CA MET A 164 12.53 -9.61 -0.24
C MET A 164 13.88 -9.47 0.47
N ASP A 165 13.92 -9.64 1.79
CA ASP A 165 15.15 -9.65 2.57
C ASP A 165 16.03 -10.87 2.22
N ARG A 166 15.46 -12.07 2.11
CA ARG A 166 16.18 -13.28 1.68
C ARG A 166 16.83 -13.12 0.30
N LYS A 167 16.25 -12.30 -0.56
CA LYS A 167 16.81 -11.96 -1.88
C LYS A 167 17.88 -10.86 -1.80
N GLY A 168 18.07 -10.21 -0.64
CA GLY A 168 18.98 -9.09 -0.47
C GLY A 168 18.55 -7.81 -1.18
N ILE A 169 17.25 -7.66 -1.50
CA ILE A 169 16.71 -6.53 -2.27
C ILE A 169 15.75 -5.64 -1.46
N LEU A 170 15.42 -6.03 -0.23
CA LEU A 170 14.55 -5.25 0.63
C LEU A 170 15.21 -3.91 0.98
N LYS A 171 14.51 -2.81 0.65
CA LYS A 171 14.85 -1.46 1.08
C LYS A 171 13.62 -0.75 1.63
N TYR A 172 13.86 0.29 2.40
CA TYR A 172 12.77 1.10 2.96
C TYR A 172 12.80 2.50 2.36
N TRP A 173 11.59 3.09 2.23
CA TRP A 173 11.49 4.53 1.97
C TRP A 173 12.15 5.33 3.07
N SER A 174 12.53 6.57 2.78
CA SER A 174 12.93 7.52 3.81
C SER A 174 11.82 7.63 4.87
N SER A 175 12.18 7.58 6.13
CA SER A 175 11.23 7.49 7.26
C SER A 175 10.28 8.69 7.38
N ASP A 176 10.62 9.81 6.73
CA ASP A 176 9.83 11.03 6.68
C ASP A 176 8.86 11.08 5.48
N TRP A 177 9.02 10.23 4.44
CA TRP A 177 8.15 10.22 3.27
C TRP A 177 6.79 9.59 3.53
N CYS A 178 6.78 8.47 4.22
CA CYS A 178 5.57 7.75 4.59
C CYS A 178 5.42 7.76 6.12
N VAL A 179 4.42 8.46 6.61
CA VAL A 179 4.18 8.60 8.06
C VAL A 179 2.87 7.95 8.46
N SER A 180 2.84 7.37 9.66
CA SER A 180 1.61 6.83 10.23
C SER A 180 0.77 7.96 10.83
N PHE A 181 -0.49 8.08 10.42
CA PHE A 181 -1.41 9.01 11.07
C PHE A 181 -1.43 8.79 12.59
N LYS A 182 -1.58 7.55 13.00
CA LYS A 182 -1.69 7.16 14.41
C LYS A 182 -0.41 7.44 15.23
N ARG A 183 0.78 7.19 14.65
CA ARG A 183 2.06 7.29 15.36
C ARG A 183 2.71 8.66 15.25
N ASN A 184 2.54 9.32 14.11
CA ASN A 184 3.25 10.55 13.80
C ASN A 184 2.37 11.80 13.82
N CYS A 185 1.06 11.68 13.49
CA CYS A 185 0.18 12.84 13.40
C CYS A 185 -0.67 13.05 14.66
N LEU A 186 -1.15 12.00 15.33
CA LEU A 186 -1.93 12.17 16.53
C LEU A 186 -1.13 12.82 17.66
N GLN A 187 -1.78 13.77 18.33
CA GLN A 187 -1.25 14.33 19.59
C GLN A 187 -1.32 13.27 20.69
N PRO A 188 -0.42 13.32 21.70
CA PRO A 188 -0.52 12.42 22.85
C PRO A 188 -1.79 12.66 23.65
N PHE A 189 -2.34 11.61 24.27
CA PHE A 189 -3.48 11.71 25.19
C PHE A 189 -3.12 12.58 26.40
N PRO A 190 -4.03 13.48 26.87
CA PRO A 190 -5.36 13.82 26.33
C PRO A 190 -5.35 14.94 25.29
N LEU A 191 -4.21 15.49 24.89
CA LEU A 191 -4.10 16.65 23.98
C LEU A 191 -4.73 16.39 22.61
N ASN A 192 -4.78 15.12 22.19
CA ASN A 192 -5.43 14.71 20.94
C ASN A 192 -6.91 15.12 20.81
N PHE A 193 -7.61 15.37 21.93
CA PHE A 193 -9.00 15.85 21.90
C PHE A 193 -9.13 17.37 21.76
N PHE A 194 -8.07 18.11 22.00
CA PHE A 194 -8.10 19.58 22.03
C PHE A 194 -7.28 20.20 20.89
N LEU A 195 -6.24 19.53 20.44
CA LEU A 195 -5.33 20.02 19.43
C LEU A 195 -5.52 19.28 18.12
N MET A 196 -5.29 20.01 17.01
CA MET A 196 -5.25 19.41 15.68
C MET A 196 -4.14 18.37 15.58
N PRO A 197 -4.29 17.34 14.73
CA PRO A 197 -3.19 16.46 14.40
C PRO A 197 -1.96 17.24 13.96
N LYS A 198 -0.78 16.70 14.27
CA LYS A 198 0.49 17.25 13.78
C LYS A 198 0.53 17.12 12.25
N ASP A 199 1.21 18.06 11.64
CA ASP A 199 1.47 18.09 10.21
C ASP A 199 2.96 17.91 9.92
N PRO A 200 3.48 16.67 9.72
CA PRO A 200 4.88 16.44 9.44
C PRO A 200 5.28 17.05 8.08
N GLU A 201 6.20 18.01 8.09
CA GLU A 201 6.55 18.86 6.92
C GLU A 201 6.98 18.06 5.68
N ASN A 202 7.79 17.01 5.87
CA ASN A 202 8.36 16.23 4.77
C ASN A 202 7.48 15.04 4.35
N ALA A 203 6.34 14.83 5.02
CA ALA A 203 5.47 13.70 4.71
C ALA A 203 4.86 13.84 3.31
N LYS A 204 5.11 12.84 2.48
CA LYS A 204 4.53 12.73 1.14
C LYS A 204 3.24 11.92 1.16
N ILE A 205 3.19 10.92 2.02
CA ILE A 205 2.03 10.04 2.20
C ILE A 205 1.75 9.87 3.69
N ILE A 206 0.49 10.03 4.08
CA ILE A 206 -0.01 9.64 5.40
C ILE A 206 -0.72 8.30 5.26
N VAL A 207 -0.26 7.32 6.02
CA VAL A 207 -0.80 5.96 6.03
C VAL A 207 -1.73 5.79 7.22
N PHE A 208 -2.92 5.24 6.95
CA PHE A 208 -3.91 4.88 7.95
C PHE A 208 -3.93 3.36 8.11
N HIS A 209 -3.28 2.84 9.13
CA HIS A 209 -3.28 1.41 9.43
C HIS A 209 -4.18 1.08 10.62
N GLY A 210 -5.22 0.30 10.37
CA GLY A 210 -6.23 -0.03 11.37
C GLY A 210 -7.22 1.12 11.60
N ARG A 211 -7.31 1.62 12.83
CA ARG A 211 -8.16 2.76 13.19
C ARG A 211 -7.33 3.91 13.72
N PRO A 212 -7.73 5.18 13.44
CA PRO A 212 -8.88 5.60 12.62
C PRO A 212 -8.65 5.37 11.12
N THR A 213 -9.75 5.29 10.36
CA THR A 213 -9.71 5.49 8.89
C THR A 213 -9.60 6.99 8.57
N PRO A 214 -9.29 7.40 7.32
CA PRO A 214 -9.27 8.82 6.95
C PRO A 214 -10.57 9.54 7.31
N GLU A 215 -11.72 8.94 7.04
CA GLU A 215 -13.04 9.52 7.33
C GLU A 215 -13.30 9.63 8.84
N GLN A 216 -12.85 8.65 9.61
CA GLN A 216 -12.96 8.67 11.07
C GLN A 216 -12.07 9.75 11.67
N ALA A 217 -10.86 9.90 11.18
CA ALA A 217 -9.94 10.95 11.61
C ALA A 217 -10.50 12.34 11.32
N TYR A 218 -11.04 12.56 10.11
CA TYR A 218 -11.71 13.80 9.74
C TYR A 218 -12.88 14.13 10.67
N LYS A 219 -13.66 13.13 11.08
CA LYS A 219 -14.78 13.29 12.02
C LYS A 219 -14.37 13.41 13.50
N GLY A 220 -13.07 13.40 13.77
CA GLY A 220 -12.55 13.54 15.14
C GLY A 220 -12.53 12.23 15.95
N PHE A 221 -12.58 11.06 15.32
CA PHE A 221 -12.39 9.79 16.02
C PHE A 221 -10.94 9.66 16.50
N MET A 222 -10.75 9.33 17.79
CA MET A 222 -9.46 9.31 18.49
C MET A 222 -8.77 10.68 18.64
N GLY A 223 -9.47 11.79 18.39
CA GLY A 223 -8.92 13.13 18.57
C GLY A 223 -9.78 14.20 17.93
N LYS A 224 -9.25 15.44 17.88
CA LYS A 224 -9.89 16.54 17.20
C LYS A 224 -9.86 16.27 15.70
N GLY A 225 -11.02 16.42 15.04
CA GLY A 225 -11.12 16.32 13.59
C GLY A 225 -10.34 17.40 12.85
N GLY A 226 -9.89 17.10 11.64
CA GLY A 226 -9.14 18.00 10.79
C GLY A 226 -9.84 18.28 9.47
#